data_fd3cb115c5d0529ba9524dc0938b0f5c
#
_entry.id   fd3cb115c5d0529ba9524dc0938b0f5c
#
_cell.length_a   1.000
_cell.length_b   1.000
_cell.length_c   1.000
_cell.angle_alpha   90.00
_cell.angle_beta   90.00
_cell.angle_gamma   90.00
#
_symmetry.space_group_name_H-M   'P 1'
#
loop_
_entity.id
_entity.type
_entity.pdbx_description
1 polymer ?
#
loop_
_entity_poly.entity_id
_entity_poly.type
_entity_poly.pdbx_seq_one_letter_code
_entity_poly.pdbx_strand_id
1 'polypeptide(L)'
;MSAPLDTAIKANPLWDFVTWAYKREGVEKACLALQNRLNADVNIVLFCIWLSYRGAGTSNLATYLGTALKISRDWQRNLVEPVRLARQNLKQSLETGTFAGNERAAAEALRERIKQCELDLEHLQILALYGLVTTGNDQGLTRSPAEQKDDAHNNLTVYFAASGIQLDPLAQTHVMRILTAIFGS
;
A
#
# COMPACT_ATOMS: atom_id res chain seq x y z
N MET A 1 3.99 -12.75 26.98
CA MET A 1 4.35 -12.70 25.54
C MET A 1 3.07 -12.46 24.77
N SER A 2 2.92 -11.29 24.13
CA SER A 2 1.76 -11.02 23.27
C SER A 2 1.82 -11.92 22.05
N ALA A 3 0.67 -12.47 21.62
CA ALA A 3 0.58 -13.21 20.38
C ALA A 3 1.07 -12.33 19.20
N PRO A 4 1.72 -12.91 18.18
CA PRO A 4 2.08 -12.17 16.98
C PRO A 4 0.84 -11.48 16.38
N LEU A 5 1.02 -10.29 15.82
CA LEU A 5 -0.08 -9.49 15.23
C LEU A 5 -0.85 -10.29 14.17
N ASP A 6 -0.17 -11.11 13.39
CA ASP A 6 -0.75 -12.02 12.38
C ASP A 6 -1.82 -12.98 12.94
N THR A 7 -1.73 -13.35 14.23
CA THR A 7 -2.76 -14.17 14.88
C THR A 7 -3.93 -13.36 15.41
N ALA A 8 -3.74 -12.05 15.63
CA ALA A 8 -4.78 -11.14 16.14
C ALA A 8 -5.59 -10.47 15.02
N ILE A 9 -5.00 -10.30 13.82
CA ILE A 9 -5.65 -9.72 12.65
C ILE A 9 -6.18 -10.86 11.80
N LYS A 10 -7.51 -10.91 11.62
CA LYS A 10 -8.13 -11.88 10.71
C LYS A 10 -7.66 -11.61 9.29
N ALA A 11 -7.27 -12.68 8.58
CA ALA A 11 -7.02 -12.61 7.13
C ALA A 11 -8.23 -11.97 6.43
N ASN A 12 -7.97 -11.09 5.48
CA ASN A 12 -9.01 -10.43 4.71
C ASN A 12 -8.65 -10.41 3.22
N PRO A 13 -9.65 -10.42 2.33
CA PRO A 13 -9.43 -10.51 0.89
C PRO A 13 -8.56 -9.40 0.29
N LEU A 14 -8.53 -8.20 0.89
CA LEU A 14 -7.65 -7.13 0.44
C LEU A 14 -6.19 -7.42 0.82
N TRP A 15 -5.94 -7.93 2.03
CA TRP A 15 -4.60 -8.33 2.45
C TRP A 15 -4.05 -9.48 1.59
N ASP A 16 -4.89 -10.48 1.31
CA ASP A 16 -4.52 -11.60 0.45
C ASP A 16 -4.16 -11.12 -0.96
N PHE A 17 -4.96 -10.18 -1.51
CA PHE A 17 -4.68 -9.55 -2.79
C PHE A 17 -3.37 -8.76 -2.77
N VAL A 18 -3.15 -7.91 -1.77
CA VAL A 18 -1.92 -7.11 -1.62
C VAL A 18 -0.70 -8.02 -1.59
N THR A 19 -0.74 -9.06 -0.74
CA THR A 19 0.36 -10.02 -0.60
C THR A 19 0.62 -10.78 -1.91
N TRP A 20 -0.44 -11.15 -2.63
CA TRP A 20 -0.34 -11.78 -3.93
C TRP A 20 0.22 -10.82 -5.00
N ALA A 21 -0.25 -9.57 -5.04
CA ALA A 21 0.18 -8.57 -6.01
C ALA A 21 1.66 -8.22 -5.86
N TYR A 22 2.15 -8.06 -4.64
CA TYR A 22 3.57 -7.78 -4.37
C TYR A 22 4.52 -8.87 -4.85
N LYS A 23 4.06 -10.13 -4.93
CA LYS A 23 4.84 -11.26 -5.47
C LYS A 23 4.94 -11.25 -7.00
N ARG A 24 4.18 -10.38 -7.69
CA ARG A 24 4.24 -10.26 -9.15
C ARG A 24 5.50 -9.50 -9.57
N GLU A 25 6.10 -9.92 -10.67
CA GLU A 25 7.34 -9.34 -11.15
C GLU A 25 7.24 -7.82 -11.36
N GLY A 26 8.11 -7.09 -10.70
CA GLY A 26 8.24 -5.64 -10.83
C GLY A 26 7.22 -4.81 -10.05
N VAL A 27 6.19 -5.41 -9.42
CA VAL A 27 5.16 -4.67 -8.67
C VAL A 27 5.76 -3.97 -7.46
N GLU A 28 6.53 -4.67 -6.64
CA GLU A 28 7.20 -4.07 -5.47
C GLU A 28 8.03 -2.85 -5.85
N LYS A 29 8.90 -2.98 -6.87
CA LYS A 29 9.74 -1.87 -7.34
C LYS A 29 8.93 -0.69 -7.85
N ALA A 30 7.84 -0.95 -8.57
CA ALA A 30 6.96 0.10 -9.09
C ALA A 30 6.21 0.81 -7.96
N CYS A 31 5.69 0.09 -6.97
CA CYS A 31 5.05 0.65 -5.79
C CYS A 31 6.01 1.54 -4.99
N LEU A 32 7.22 1.05 -4.72
CA LEU A 32 8.25 1.83 -4.02
C LEU A 32 8.68 3.08 -4.81
N ALA A 33 8.72 3.01 -6.15
CA ALA A 33 9.01 4.17 -6.97
C ALA A 33 7.92 5.24 -6.86
N LEU A 34 6.65 4.86 -6.91
CA LEU A 34 5.51 5.77 -6.72
C LEU A 34 5.53 6.40 -5.31
N GLN A 35 5.80 5.60 -4.28
CA GLN A 35 5.91 6.09 -2.91
C GLN A 35 7.06 7.07 -2.72
N ASN A 36 8.27 6.71 -3.14
CA ASN A 36 9.47 7.51 -2.89
C ASN A 36 9.53 8.80 -3.71
N ARG A 37 8.96 8.81 -4.92
CA ARG A 37 9.03 9.95 -5.83
C ARG A 37 7.83 10.88 -5.70
N LEU A 38 6.65 10.35 -5.45
CA LEU A 38 5.39 11.09 -5.49
C LEU A 38 4.70 11.13 -4.14
N ASN A 39 5.28 10.50 -3.12
CA ASN A 39 4.66 10.32 -1.80
C ASN A 39 3.25 9.68 -1.90
N ALA A 40 3.06 8.79 -2.89
CA ALA A 40 1.81 8.07 -3.04
C ALA A 40 1.66 7.04 -1.91
N ASP A 41 0.46 6.94 -1.34
CA ASP A 41 0.13 5.85 -0.43
C ASP A 41 -0.13 4.57 -1.22
N VAL A 42 0.81 3.62 -1.14
CA VAL A 42 0.76 2.35 -1.87
C VAL A 42 -0.44 1.50 -1.43
N ASN A 43 -0.88 1.59 -0.18
CA ASN A 43 -2.06 0.87 0.29
C ASN A 43 -3.33 1.38 -0.41
N ILE A 44 -3.43 2.69 -0.68
CA ILE A 44 -4.53 3.24 -1.48
C ILE A 44 -4.40 2.85 -2.95
N VAL A 45 -3.19 2.86 -3.52
CA VAL A 45 -2.95 2.39 -4.90
C VAL A 45 -3.48 0.95 -5.05
N LEU A 46 -3.08 0.05 -4.16
CA LEU A 46 -3.51 -1.35 -4.21
C LEU A 46 -4.99 -1.54 -3.87
N PHE A 47 -5.55 -0.73 -3.00
CA PHE A 47 -6.99 -0.70 -2.72
C PHE A 47 -7.80 -0.32 -3.97
N CYS A 48 -7.39 0.71 -4.70
CA CYS A 48 -8.03 1.12 -5.96
C CYS A 48 -8.00 0.01 -7.02
N ILE A 49 -6.87 -0.69 -7.15
CA ILE A 49 -6.72 -1.82 -8.07
C ILE A 49 -7.57 -3.01 -7.63
N TRP A 50 -7.58 -3.31 -6.33
CA TRP A 50 -8.35 -4.41 -5.77
C TRP A 50 -9.87 -4.24 -5.97
N LEU A 51 -10.41 -3.02 -5.86
CA LEU A 51 -11.82 -2.77 -6.17
C LEU A 51 -12.15 -3.22 -7.59
N SER A 52 -11.31 -2.88 -8.57
CA SER A 52 -11.50 -3.30 -9.96
C SER A 52 -11.30 -4.82 -10.16
N TYR A 53 -10.30 -5.39 -9.48
CA TYR A 53 -10.04 -6.83 -9.50
C TYR A 53 -11.23 -7.66 -9.00
N ARG A 54 -12.02 -7.13 -8.06
CA ARG A 54 -13.28 -7.74 -7.60
C ARG A 54 -14.46 -7.55 -8.56
N GLY A 55 -14.28 -6.86 -9.67
CA GLY A 55 -15.37 -6.50 -10.57
C GLY A 55 -16.18 -5.28 -10.10
N ALA A 56 -15.73 -4.57 -9.08
CA ALA A 56 -16.35 -3.32 -8.67
C ALA A 56 -15.87 -2.19 -9.61
N GLY A 57 -16.77 -1.65 -10.41
CA GLY A 57 -16.45 -0.58 -11.37
C GLY A 57 -16.09 0.74 -10.69
N THR A 58 -15.64 1.72 -11.49
CA THR A 58 -15.16 3.05 -11.03
C THR A 58 -16.19 3.81 -10.17
N SER A 59 -17.48 3.58 -10.37
CA SER A 59 -18.54 4.18 -9.56
C SER A 59 -18.43 3.83 -8.06
N ASN A 60 -17.90 2.68 -7.73
CA ASN A 60 -17.75 2.24 -6.35
C ASN A 60 -16.58 2.95 -5.66
N LEU A 61 -15.51 3.30 -6.39
CA LEU A 61 -14.42 4.09 -5.82
C LEU A 61 -14.92 5.45 -5.30
N ALA A 62 -15.79 6.13 -6.05
CA ALA A 62 -16.33 7.43 -5.63
C ALA A 62 -17.00 7.38 -4.26
N THR A 63 -17.64 6.26 -3.92
CA THR A 63 -18.28 6.04 -2.62
C THR A 63 -17.26 5.95 -1.48
N TYR A 64 -16.09 5.35 -1.72
CA TYR A 64 -15.12 5.04 -0.65
C TYR A 64 -13.97 6.04 -0.60
N LEU A 65 -13.64 6.71 -1.72
CA LEU A 65 -12.38 7.46 -1.87
C LEU A 65 -12.19 8.54 -0.80
N GLY A 66 -13.22 9.32 -0.51
CA GLY A 66 -13.13 10.39 0.50
C GLY A 66 -12.73 9.86 1.89
N THR A 67 -13.36 8.76 2.32
CA THR A 67 -13.06 8.11 3.59
C THR A 67 -11.72 7.39 3.55
N ALA A 68 -11.38 6.71 2.44
CA ALA A 68 -10.10 6.06 2.24
C ALA A 68 -8.93 7.06 2.32
N LEU A 69 -9.06 8.22 1.67
CA LEU A 69 -8.05 9.29 1.74
C LEU A 69 -7.93 9.89 3.16
N LYS A 70 -9.02 9.98 3.91
CA LYS A 70 -8.96 10.41 5.31
C LYS A 70 -8.20 9.39 6.16
N ILE A 71 -8.53 8.11 6.04
CA ILE A 71 -7.81 7.02 6.73
C ILE A 71 -6.33 7.08 6.36
N SER A 72 -5.99 7.18 5.07
CA SER A 72 -4.61 7.26 4.59
C SER A 72 -3.86 8.42 5.25
N ARG A 73 -4.38 9.65 5.18
CA ARG A 73 -3.72 10.82 5.77
C ARG A 73 -3.50 10.67 7.27
N ASP A 74 -4.53 10.23 7.99
CA ASP A 74 -4.46 10.08 9.46
C ASP A 74 -3.44 8.98 9.82
N TRP A 75 -3.42 7.88 9.07
CA TRP A 75 -2.53 6.75 9.31
C TRP A 75 -1.08 7.05 8.96
N GLN A 76 -0.84 7.60 7.76
CA GLN A 76 0.50 7.95 7.31
C GLN A 76 1.11 8.98 8.26
N ARG A 77 0.43 10.10 8.48
CA ARG A 77 0.95 11.21 9.28
C ARG A 77 1.22 10.83 10.73
N ASN A 78 0.32 10.09 11.36
CA ASN A 78 0.36 9.90 12.81
C ASN A 78 1.03 8.59 13.23
N LEU A 79 1.16 7.60 12.34
CA LEU A 79 1.63 6.26 12.67
C LEU A 79 2.78 5.80 11.77
N VAL A 80 2.57 5.71 10.46
CA VAL A 80 3.54 5.06 9.56
C VAL A 80 4.79 5.93 9.34
N GLU A 81 4.61 7.20 8.97
CA GLU A 81 5.74 8.11 8.70
C GLU A 81 6.68 8.30 9.91
N PRO A 82 6.19 8.50 11.15
CA PRO A 82 7.06 8.59 12.32
C PRO A 82 7.90 7.33 12.55
N VAL A 83 7.31 6.14 12.37
CA VAL A 83 8.03 4.87 12.52
C VAL A 83 9.04 4.67 11.39
N ARG A 84 8.65 4.99 10.15
CA ARG A 84 9.54 4.97 8.98
C ARG A 84 10.73 5.90 9.15
N LEU A 85 10.50 7.12 9.64
CA LEU A 85 11.57 8.09 9.90
C LEU A 85 12.54 7.57 10.98
N ALA A 86 12.03 7.01 12.07
CA ALA A 86 12.86 6.40 13.10
C ALA A 86 13.75 5.28 12.53
N ARG A 87 13.20 4.40 11.68
CA ARG A 87 13.96 3.33 11.01
C ARG A 87 15.03 3.87 10.06
N GLN A 88 14.71 4.94 9.31
CA GLN A 88 15.65 5.56 8.37
C GLN A 88 16.79 6.25 9.11
N ASN A 89 16.50 7.00 10.18
CA ASN A 89 17.51 7.66 11.01
C ASN A 89 18.45 6.64 11.65
N LEU A 90 17.90 5.53 12.16
CA LEU A 90 18.72 4.46 12.72
C LEU A 90 19.61 3.79 11.66
N LYS A 91 19.10 3.61 10.42
CA LYS A 91 19.91 3.14 9.29
C LYS A 91 21.06 4.09 9.00
N GLN A 92 20.79 5.39 8.91
CA GLN A 92 21.82 6.41 8.67
C GLN A 92 22.88 6.41 9.77
N SER A 93 22.49 6.32 11.04
CA SER A 93 23.41 6.25 12.16
C SER A 93 24.31 4.99 12.12
N LEU A 94 23.78 3.86 11.66
CA LEU A 94 24.55 2.65 11.42
C LEU A 94 25.57 2.82 10.29
N GLU A 95 25.20 3.50 9.20
CA GLU A 95 26.06 3.75 8.04
C GLU A 95 27.17 4.76 8.35
N THR A 96 26.90 5.77 9.19
CA THR A 96 27.87 6.78 9.60
C THR A 96 28.80 6.34 10.74
N GLY A 97 28.65 5.10 11.24
CA GLY A 97 29.54 4.55 12.27
C GLY A 97 29.27 5.09 13.68
N THR A 98 28.06 5.62 13.94
CA THR A 98 27.67 6.11 15.28
C THR A 98 27.71 5.00 16.33
N PHE A 99 27.45 3.76 15.91
CA PHE A 99 27.46 2.57 16.79
C PHE A 99 28.66 1.67 16.48
N ALA A 100 29.29 1.13 17.52
CA ALA A 100 30.44 0.22 17.42
C ALA A 100 30.23 -1.05 18.26
N GLY A 101 30.95 -2.12 17.93
CA GLY A 101 30.93 -3.34 18.72
C GLY A 101 29.53 -3.91 18.96
N ASN A 102 29.21 -4.19 20.22
CA ASN A 102 27.92 -4.76 20.62
C ASN A 102 26.73 -3.81 20.39
N GLU A 103 26.98 -2.48 20.43
CA GLU A 103 25.94 -1.49 20.17
C GLU A 103 25.44 -1.55 18.72
N ARG A 104 26.34 -1.83 17.78
CA ARG A 104 25.98 -1.98 16.36
C ARG A 104 25.01 -3.14 16.15
N ALA A 105 25.29 -4.30 16.71
CA ALA A 105 24.42 -5.46 16.60
C ALA A 105 23.04 -5.22 17.24
N ALA A 106 23.01 -4.54 18.39
CA ALA A 106 21.78 -4.15 19.05
C ALA A 106 20.96 -3.15 18.22
N ALA A 107 21.62 -2.17 17.59
CA ALA A 107 20.99 -1.18 16.72
C ALA A 107 20.44 -1.82 15.44
N GLU A 108 21.16 -2.76 14.83
CA GLU A 108 20.66 -3.54 13.68
C GLU A 108 19.40 -4.36 14.05
N ALA A 109 19.41 -5.05 15.20
CA ALA A 109 18.27 -5.79 15.69
C ALA A 109 17.06 -4.88 15.99
N LEU A 110 17.30 -3.69 16.57
CA LEU A 110 16.26 -2.69 16.81
C LEU A 110 15.66 -2.20 15.49
N ARG A 111 16.50 -1.93 14.49
CA ARG A 111 16.06 -1.48 13.16
C ARG A 111 15.11 -2.50 12.51
N GLU A 112 15.40 -3.79 12.60
CA GLU A 112 14.50 -4.84 12.07
C GLU A 112 13.17 -4.91 12.86
N ARG A 113 13.17 -4.70 14.17
CA ARG A 113 11.95 -4.61 14.97
C ARG A 113 11.10 -3.39 14.56
N ILE A 114 11.72 -2.23 14.34
CA ILE A 114 11.02 -1.01 13.87
C ILE A 114 10.44 -1.26 12.48
N LYS A 115 11.18 -1.94 11.57
CA LYS A 115 10.67 -2.33 10.26
C LYS A 115 9.43 -3.23 10.37
N GLN A 116 9.44 -4.19 11.30
CA GLN A 116 8.27 -5.04 11.52
C GLN A 116 7.08 -4.21 12.04
N CYS A 117 7.29 -3.27 12.97
CA CYS A 117 6.23 -2.36 13.42
C CYS A 117 5.66 -1.51 12.27
N GLU A 118 6.50 -1.04 11.32
CA GLU A 118 6.04 -0.32 10.14
C GLU A 118 5.11 -1.19 9.28
N LEU A 119 5.49 -2.44 9.01
CA LEU A 119 4.66 -3.40 8.26
C LEU A 119 3.35 -3.72 8.98
N ASP A 120 3.39 -3.86 10.29
CA ASP A 120 2.19 -4.12 11.10
C ASP A 120 1.21 -2.94 11.03
N LEU A 121 1.71 -1.70 11.03
CA LEU A 121 0.89 -0.50 10.86
C LEU A 121 0.27 -0.42 9.47
N GLU A 122 1.03 -0.76 8.43
CA GLU A 122 0.52 -0.83 7.05
C GLU A 122 -0.57 -1.91 6.91
N HIS A 123 -0.39 -3.06 7.56
CA HIS A 123 -1.41 -4.12 7.60
C HIS A 123 -2.70 -3.65 8.28
N LEU A 124 -2.60 -2.95 9.42
CA LEU A 124 -3.76 -2.38 10.10
C LEU A 124 -4.47 -1.32 9.24
N GLN A 125 -3.74 -0.52 8.46
CA GLN A 125 -4.32 0.40 7.49
C GLN A 125 -5.12 -0.34 6.42
N ILE A 126 -4.57 -1.43 5.87
CA ILE A 126 -5.26 -2.28 4.89
C ILE A 126 -6.55 -2.87 5.48
N LEU A 127 -6.53 -3.30 6.74
CA LEU A 127 -7.71 -3.79 7.43
C LEU A 127 -8.79 -2.70 7.56
N ALA A 128 -8.38 -1.46 7.88
CA ALA A 128 -9.30 -0.32 7.94
C ALA A 128 -9.91 0.02 6.56
N LEU A 129 -9.12 -0.05 5.49
CA LEU A 129 -9.60 0.14 4.11
C LEU A 129 -10.56 -0.98 3.69
N TYR A 130 -10.27 -2.23 4.03
CA TYR A 130 -11.17 -3.35 3.79
C TYR A 130 -12.53 -3.16 4.48
N GLY A 131 -12.52 -2.64 5.70
CA GLY A 131 -13.73 -2.34 6.47
C GLY A 131 -14.71 -1.39 5.76
N LEU A 132 -14.22 -0.50 4.89
CA LEU A 132 -15.08 0.39 4.10
C LEU A 132 -16.00 -0.38 3.13
N VAL A 133 -15.50 -1.49 2.57
CA VAL A 133 -16.18 -2.23 1.49
C VAL A 133 -17.12 -3.31 2.06
N THR A 134 -16.85 -3.84 3.24
CA THR A 134 -17.70 -4.89 3.85
C THR A 134 -19.09 -4.38 4.25
N THR A 135 -19.26 -3.06 4.35
CA THR A 135 -20.56 -2.42 4.65
C THR A 135 -21.37 -2.09 3.40
N GLY A 136 -20.79 -2.26 2.21
CA GLY A 136 -21.41 -1.99 0.92
C GLY A 136 -22.02 -3.25 0.28
N ASN A 137 -23.10 -3.06 -0.48
CA ASN A 137 -23.79 -4.14 -1.21
C ASN A 137 -23.11 -4.37 -2.59
N ASP A 138 -21.79 -4.65 -2.58
CA ASP A 138 -21.01 -4.86 -3.80
C ASP A 138 -21.34 -6.21 -4.43
N GLN A 139 -22.30 -6.22 -5.32
CA GLN A 139 -22.48 -7.32 -6.26
C GLN A 139 -21.41 -7.16 -7.35
N GLY A 140 -20.35 -7.98 -7.27
CA GLY A 140 -19.31 -8.00 -8.29
C GLY A 140 -19.91 -8.28 -9.67
N LEU A 141 -19.71 -7.37 -10.60
CA LEU A 141 -20.04 -7.59 -12.00
C LEU A 141 -19.03 -8.58 -12.60
N THR A 142 -19.50 -9.48 -13.45
CA THR A 142 -18.60 -10.32 -14.25
C THR A 142 -17.91 -9.43 -15.29
N ARG A 143 -16.63 -9.10 -15.05
CA ARG A 143 -15.81 -8.31 -15.95
C ARG A 143 -14.63 -9.11 -16.47
N SER A 144 -14.29 -8.90 -17.72
CA SER A 144 -13.07 -9.46 -18.31
C SER A 144 -11.81 -8.84 -17.67
N PRO A 145 -10.65 -9.51 -17.70
CA PRO A 145 -9.40 -8.93 -17.22
C PRO A 145 -9.04 -7.58 -17.86
N ALA A 146 -9.38 -7.40 -19.14
CA ALA A 146 -9.15 -6.13 -19.84
C ALA A 146 -10.01 -5.01 -19.25
N GLU A 147 -11.32 -5.24 -19.05
CA GLU A 147 -12.21 -4.27 -18.41
C GLU A 147 -11.79 -3.96 -16.97
N GLN A 148 -11.34 -4.96 -16.22
CA GLN A 148 -10.82 -4.75 -14.86
C GLN A 148 -9.55 -3.89 -14.87
N LYS A 149 -8.67 -4.08 -15.86
CA LYS A 149 -7.46 -3.27 -16.06
C LYS A 149 -7.80 -1.81 -16.34
N ASP A 150 -8.77 -1.56 -17.24
CA ASP A 150 -9.24 -0.22 -17.58
C ASP A 150 -9.91 0.46 -16.37
N ASP A 151 -10.75 -0.25 -15.63
CA ASP A 151 -11.34 0.26 -14.40
C ASP A 151 -10.27 0.58 -13.35
N ALA A 152 -9.25 -0.26 -13.19
CA ALA A 152 -8.16 -0.02 -12.27
C ALA A 152 -7.34 1.22 -12.67
N HIS A 153 -7.07 1.42 -13.97
CA HIS A 153 -6.41 2.60 -14.48
C HIS A 153 -7.25 3.88 -14.19
N ASN A 154 -8.56 3.81 -14.43
CA ASN A 154 -9.48 4.93 -14.14
C ASN A 154 -9.52 5.22 -12.62
N ASN A 155 -9.61 4.20 -11.77
CA ASN A 155 -9.58 4.35 -10.32
C ASN A 155 -8.29 5.03 -9.84
N LEU A 156 -7.14 4.64 -10.38
CA LEU A 156 -5.86 5.26 -10.05
C LEU A 156 -5.79 6.72 -10.53
N THR A 157 -6.32 7.03 -11.71
CA THR A 157 -6.40 8.40 -12.23
C THR A 157 -7.21 9.29 -11.27
N VAL A 158 -8.36 8.80 -10.81
CA VAL A 158 -9.21 9.51 -9.83
C VAL A 158 -8.48 9.68 -8.49
N TYR A 159 -7.81 8.65 -8.00
CA TYR A 159 -7.03 8.70 -6.75
C TYR A 159 -5.91 9.76 -6.84
N PHE A 160 -5.08 9.71 -7.88
CA PHE A 160 -3.96 10.64 -8.03
C PHE A 160 -4.44 12.08 -8.16
N ALA A 161 -5.49 12.33 -8.94
CA ALA A 161 -6.11 13.64 -9.05
C ALA A 161 -6.64 14.16 -7.71
N ALA A 162 -7.38 13.34 -6.97
CA ALA A 162 -7.92 13.69 -5.64
C ALA A 162 -6.83 13.92 -4.58
N SER A 163 -5.65 13.31 -4.76
CA SER A 163 -4.49 13.48 -3.88
C SER A 163 -3.57 14.63 -4.31
N GLY A 164 -3.87 15.33 -5.41
CA GLY A 164 -3.03 16.37 -5.97
C GLY A 164 -1.71 15.86 -6.57
N ILE A 165 -1.61 14.55 -6.83
CA ILE A 165 -0.41 13.91 -7.38
C ILE A 165 -0.46 13.98 -8.91
N GLN A 166 0.55 14.59 -9.51
CA GLN A 166 0.74 14.62 -10.96
C GLN A 166 1.67 13.49 -11.41
N LEU A 167 1.20 12.66 -12.32
CA LEU A 167 1.97 11.56 -12.88
C LEU A 167 2.83 12.05 -14.05
N ASP A 168 4.13 12.03 -13.88
CA ASP A 168 5.07 12.17 -15.00
C ASP A 168 5.12 10.87 -15.85
N PRO A 169 5.74 10.87 -17.05
CA PRO A 169 5.80 9.69 -17.91
C PRO A 169 6.43 8.46 -17.23
N LEU A 170 7.40 8.65 -16.33
CA LEU A 170 8.01 7.56 -15.60
C LEU A 170 7.06 6.95 -14.56
N ALA A 171 6.32 7.80 -13.85
CA ALA A 171 5.30 7.35 -12.91
C ALA A 171 4.17 6.59 -13.63
N GLN A 172 3.74 7.07 -14.81
CA GLN A 172 2.79 6.35 -15.66
C GLN A 172 3.31 4.97 -16.05
N THR A 173 4.59 4.86 -16.38
CA THR A 173 5.23 3.56 -16.67
C THR A 173 5.15 2.62 -15.47
N HIS A 174 5.35 3.11 -14.24
CA HIS A 174 5.21 2.31 -13.03
C HIS A 174 3.77 1.86 -12.79
N VAL A 175 2.79 2.74 -12.99
CA VAL A 175 1.36 2.40 -12.93
C VAL A 175 1.04 1.28 -13.92
N MET A 176 1.42 1.46 -15.19
CA MET A 176 1.16 0.45 -16.23
C MET A 176 1.84 -0.88 -15.95
N ARG A 177 3.06 -0.88 -15.37
CA ARG A 177 3.75 -2.11 -14.95
C ARG A 177 2.94 -2.87 -13.90
N ILE A 178 2.42 -2.18 -12.88
CA ILE A 178 1.58 -2.79 -11.85
C ILE A 178 0.33 -3.41 -12.48
N LEU A 179 -0.39 -2.65 -13.30
CA LEU A 179 -1.62 -3.11 -13.94
C LEU A 179 -1.38 -4.31 -14.86
N THR A 180 -0.31 -4.27 -15.66
CA THR A 180 0.04 -5.39 -16.55
C THR A 180 0.44 -6.65 -15.77
N ALA A 181 1.17 -6.51 -14.67
CA ALA A 181 1.55 -7.64 -13.83
C ALA A 181 0.34 -8.32 -13.14
N ILE A 182 -0.73 -7.55 -12.87
CA ILE A 182 -1.93 -8.04 -12.17
C ILE A 182 -2.97 -8.60 -13.16
N PHE A 183 -3.22 -7.91 -14.26
CA PHE A 183 -4.31 -8.25 -15.20
C PHE A 183 -3.84 -8.90 -16.51
N GLY A 184 -2.54 -8.90 -16.78
CA GLY A 184 -1.96 -9.33 -18.06
C GLY A 184 -1.85 -8.19 -19.07
N SER A 185 -1.35 -8.58 -20.26
CA SER A 185 -1.13 -7.67 -21.41
C SER A 185 -2.42 -7.31 -22.10
#